data_e4d08968bd15741ee5d6c0b6cb802220
#
_entry.id   e4d08968bd15741ee5d6c0b6cb802220
#
_cell.length_a   1.000
_cell.length_b   1.000
_cell.length_c   1.000
_cell.angle_alpha   90.00
_cell.angle_beta   90.00
_cell.angle_gamma   90.00
#
_symmetry.space_group_name_H-M   'P 1'
#
loop_
_entity.id
_entity.type
_entity.pdbx_description
1 polymer ?
#
loop_
_entity_poly.entity_id
_entity_poly.type
_entity_poly.pdbx_seq_one_letter_code
_entity_poly.pdbx_strand_id
1 'polypeptide(L)'
;MRSFSLSQQWILWGLSFLILLLLYFKFFHPPFLPPEQKVQEIAVEIEGEIHRPGVYLFPHPPTLRELIEKAGGFKESIRFAEELSSETVPSGTRITIKKRSPDEIAINIGRMEAYKLLVFSLPLDLNRASPEDLSLIPGIGESLSQEIIAYRQKRRGFRSVEELKEVKGIGEAKFQSIKKYFTVE
;
A
#
# COMPACT_ATOMS: atom_id res chain seq x y z
N MET A 1 13.40 -15.13 66.82
CA MET A 1 12.65 -14.97 65.56
C MET A 1 11.23 -14.53 65.94
N ARG A 2 10.81 -13.32 65.53
CA ARG A 2 9.44 -12.85 65.79
C ARG A 2 8.50 -13.58 64.82
N SER A 3 7.67 -14.49 65.35
CA SER A 3 6.60 -15.11 64.57
C SER A 3 5.49 -14.10 64.36
N PHE A 4 5.10 -13.92 63.10
CA PHE A 4 3.96 -13.08 62.76
C PHE A 4 2.67 -13.64 63.36
N SER A 5 1.80 -12.77 63.86
CA SER A 5 0.48 -13.17 64.33
C SER A 5 -0.37 -13.72 63.18
N LEU A 6 -1.33 -14.58 63.45
CA LEU A 6 -2.21 -15.17 62.45
C LEU A 6 -2.90 -14.08 61.56
N SER A 7 -3.31 -12.97 62.17
CA SER A 7 -3.89 -11.84 61.43
C SER A 7 -2.91 -11.18 60.47
N GLN A 8 -1.63 -11.06 60.83
CA GLN A 8 -0.59 -10.52 59.95
C GLN A 8 -0.28 -11.46 58.77
N GLN A 9 -0.34 -12.76 59.00
CA GLN A 9 -0.18 -13.76 57.94
C GLN A 9 -1.29 -13.67 56.90
N TRP A 10 -2.55 -13.52 57.30
CA TRP A 10 -3.67 -13.35 56.40
C TRP A 10 -3.57 -12.07 55.55
N ILE A 11 -3.08 -10.98 56.12
CA ILE A 11 -2.84 -9.72 55.41
C ILE A 11 -1.75 -9.91 54.34
N LEU A 12 -0.65 -10.60 54.68
CA LEU A 12 0.43 -10.87 53.73
C LEU A 12 -0.03 -11.77 52.56
N TRP A 13 -0.83 -12.79 52.82
CA TRP A 13 -1.42 -13.63 51.77
C TRP A 13 -2.36 -12.85 50.87
N GLY A 14 -3.20 -11.99 51.43
CA GLY A 14 -4.09 -11.11 50.67
C GLY A 14 -3.32 -10.14 49.75
N LEU A 15 -2.23 -9.53 50.26
CA LEU A 15 -1.39 -8.64 49.49
C LEU A 15 -0.67 -9.38 48.36
N SER A 16 -0.13 -10.57 48.64
CA SER A 16 0.51 -11.43 47.62
C SER A 16 -0.46 -11.81 46.49
N PHE A 17 -1.67 -12.22 46.87
CA PHE A 17 -2.73 -12.55 45.89
C PHE A 17 -3.11 -11.36 45.04
N LEU A 18 -3.25 -10.17 45.64
CA LEU A 18 -3.55 -8.94 44.93
C LEU A 18 -2.44 -8.59 43.91
N ILE A 19 -1.17 -8.72 44.31
CA ILE A 19 -0.03 -8.48 43.42
C ILE A 19 -0.04 -9.47 42.24
N LEU A 20 -0.28 -10.75 42.53
CA LEU A 20 -0.38 -11.77 41.49
C LEU A 20 -1.55 -11.49 40.52
N LEU A 21 -2.68 -11.05 41.06
CA LEU A 21 -3.83 -10.65 40.25
C LEU A 21 -3.51 -9.46 39.34
N LEU A 22 -2.85 -8.42 39.87
CA LEU A 22 -2.43 -7.26 39.07
C LEU A 22 -1.41 -7.64 38.01
N LEU A 23 -0.45 -8.53 38.32
CA LEU A 23 0.49 -9.05 37.33
C LEU A 23 -0.22 -9.89 36.28
N TYR A 24 -1.18 -10.73 36.66
CA TYR A 24 -2.01 -11.48 35.70
C TYR A 24 -2.72 -10.54 34.74
N PHE A 25 -3.43 -9.51 35.24
CA PHE A 25 -4.09 -8.53 34.35
C PHE A 25 -3.12 -7.78 33.47
N LYS A 26 -1.95 -7.40 33.98
CA LYS A 26 -0.93 -6.69 33.21
C LYS A 26 -0.37 -7.54 32.05
N PHE A 27 -0.14 -8.84 32.26
CA PHE A 27 0.50 -9.72 31.27
C PHE A 27 -0.50 -10.43 30.35
N PHE A 28 -1.68 -10.79 30.86
CA PHE A 28 -2.67 -11.53 30.07
C PHE A 28 -3.78 -10.66 29.47
N HIS A 29 -3.94 -9.43 29.95
CA HIS A 29 -4.80 -8.43 29.33
C HIS A 29 -3.95 -7.21 28.95
N PRO A 30 -3.17 -7.29 27.86
CA PRO A 30 -2.50 -6.11 27.34
C PRO A 30 -3.56 -5.03 27.10
N PRO A 31 -3.24 -3.73 27.34
CA PRO A 31 -4.18 -2.66 27.06
C PRO A 31 -4.67 -2.80 25.63
N PHE A 32 -5.99 -2.77 25.44
CA PHE A 32 -6.60 -2.74 24.11
C PHE A 32 -6.13 -1.45 23.44
N LEU A 33 -5.01 -1.55 22.72
CA LEU A 33 -4.62 -0.51 21.80
C LEU A 33 -5.66 -0.56 20.68
N PRO A 34 -6.39 0.53 20.42
CA PRO A 34 -7.28 0.56 19.27
C PRO A 34 -6.43 0.16 18.06
N PRO A 35 -6.98 -0.64 17.13
CA PRO A 35 -6.25 -1.01 15.93
C PRO A 35 -5.74 0.28 15.30
N GLU A 36 -4.43 0.38 15.13
CA GLU A 36 -3.79 1.47 14.42
C GLU A 36 -4.50 1.54 13.07
N GLN A 37 -5.34 2.56 12.90
CA GLN A 37 -5.98 2.81 11.61
C GLN A 37 -4.81 3.03 10.66
N LYS A 38 -4.47 2.00 9.88
CA LYS A 38 -3.57 2.15 8.75
C LYS A 38 -4.22 3.19 7.84
N VAL A 39 -3.82 4.44 8.02
CA VAL A 39 -4.13 5.48 7.04
C VAL A 39 -3.53 4.95 5.75
N GLN A 40 -4.38 4.66 4.79
CA GLN A 40 -3.93 4.15 3.50
C GLN A 40 -3.21 5.30 2.81
N GLU A 41 -1.88 5.30 2.91
CA GLU A 41 -1.06 6.32 2.30
C GLU A 41 -1.18 6.27 0.78
N ILE A 42 -1.34 7.43 0.18
CA ILE A 42 -1.37 7.61 -1.27
C ILE A 42 0.06 7.69 -1.77
N ALA A 43 0.51 6.70 -2.51
CA ALA A 43 1.84 6.69 -3.12
C ALA A 43 1.77 7.21 -4.55
N VAL A 44 2.53 8.27 -4.84
CA VAL A 44 2.63 8.88 -6.18
C VAL A 44 4.10 9.04 -6.54
N GLU A 45 4.45 8.64 -7.76
CA GLU A 45 5.79 8.78 -8.32
C GLU A 45 5.90 10.04 -9.17
N ILE A 46 7.02 10.77 -9.02
CA ILE A 46 7.36 11.88 -9.88
C ILE A 46 8.80 11.74 -10.37
N GLU A 47 9.02 11.96 -11.67
CA GLU A 47 10.32 11.84 -12.34
C GLU A 47 10.54 12.90 -13.42
N GLY A 48 11.77 13.00 -13.91
CA GLY A 48 12.14 13.93 -14.99
C GLY A 48 12.72 15.25 -14.49
N GLU A 49 12.25 16.39 -15.04
CA GLU A 49 12.79 17.73 -14.78
C GLU A 49 12.34 18.32 -13.43
N ILE A 50 12.54 17.55 -12.36
CA ILE A 50 12.23 17.90 -10.96
C ILE A 50 13.47 17.76 -10.09
N HIS A 51 13.61 18.59 -9.04
CA HIS A 51 14.79 18.56 -8.20
C HIS A 51 15.01 17.24 -7.46
N ARG A 52 13.96 16.64 -6.93
CA ARG A 52 14.01 15.39 -6.18
C ARG A 52 13.01 14.38 -6.77
N PRO A 53 13.40 13.63 -7.82
CA PRO A 53 12.57 12.55 -8.34
C PRO A 53 12.44 11.42 -7.33
N GLY A 54 11.28 10.75 -7.30
CA GLY A 54 11.04 9.63 -6.38
C GLY A 54 9.57 9.33 -6.15
N VAL A 55 9.29 8.41 -5.22
CA VAL A 55 7.93 8.11 -4.77
C VAL A 55 7.66 8.87 -3.48
N TYR A 56 6.51 9.55 -3.44
CA TYR A 56 6.07 10.35 -2.31
C TYR A 56 4.78 9.79 -1.72
N LEU A 57 4.72 9.75 -0.38
CA LEU A 57 3.56 9.29 0.36
C LEU A 57 2.78 10.49 0.90
N PHE A 58 1.45 10.41 0.78
CA PHE A 58 0.53 11.43 1.24
C PHE A 58 -0.62 10.80 2.05
N PRO A 59 -1.13 11.45 3.10
CA PRO A 59 -2.27 10.97 3.86
C PRO A 59 -3.61 11.16 3.14
N HIS A 60 -3.64 11.96 2.09
CA HIS A 60 -4.80 12.23 1.22
C HIS A 60 -4.33 12.37 -0.23
N PRO A 61 -5.22 12.23 -1.23
CA PRO A 61 -4.85 12.42 -2.64
C PRO A 61 -4.28 13.83 -2.84
N PRO A 62 -2.99 13.95 -3.20
CA PRO A 62 -2.35 15.25 -3.40
C PRO A 62 -2.79 15.88 -4.71
N THR A 63 -2.72 17.19 -4.79
CA THR A 63 -2.73 17.91 -6.07
C THR A 63 -1.36 17.79 -6.76
N LEU A 64 -1.35 18.01 -8.07
CA LEU A 64 -0.08 18.03 -8.80
C LEU A 64 0.88 19.10 -8.27
N ARG A 65 0.35 20.24 -7.81
CA ARG A 65 1.12 21.31 -7.17
C ARG A 65 1.81 20.81 -5.89
N GLU A 66 1.04 20.21 -4.96
CA GLU A 66 1.60 19.67 -3.70
C GLU A 66 2.69 18.63 -3.93
N LEU A 67 2.51 17.77 -4.95
CA LEU A 67 3.51 16.79 -5.34
C LEU A 67 4.80 17.46 -5.83
N ILE A 68 4.69 18.45 -6.73
CA ILE A 68 5.83 19.19 -7.28
C ILE A 68 6.56 19.95 -6.16
N GLU A 69 5.84 20.65 -5.28
CA GLU A 69 6.41 21.38 -4.14
C GLU A 69 7.16 20.43 -3.20
N LYS A 70 6.57 19.29 -2.86
CA LYS A 70 7.22 18.27 -2.02
C LYS A 70 8.46 17.67 -2.69
N ALA A 71 8.46 17.58 -4.02
CA ALA A 71 9.61 17.15 -4.83
C ALA A 71 10.67 18.25 -5.03
N GLY A 72 10.49 19.42 -4.40
CA GLY A 72 11.46 20.52 -4.44
C GLY A 72 11.32 21.46 -5.63
N GLY A 73 10.23 21.37 -6.39
CA GLY A 73 9.99 22.21 -7.57
C GLY A 73 10.73 21.73 -8.83
N PHE A 74 10.55 22.46 -9.91
CA PHE A 74 11.24 22.21 -11.17
C PHE A 74 12.72 22.56 -11.10
N LYS A 75 13.56 21.87 -11.84
CA LYS A 75 15.01 22.17 -11.95
C LYS A 75 15.31 23.54 -12.53
N GLU A 76 14.45 24.01 -13.43
CA GLU A 76 14.56 25.33 -14.04
C GLU A 76 13.35 26.18 -13.66
N SER A 77 13.47 27.51 -13.73
CA SER A 77 12.37 28.45 -13.49
C SER A 77 11.38 28.41 -14.67
N ILE A 78 10.54 27.40 -14.66
CA ILE A 78 9.52 27.20 -15.70
C ILE A 78 8.21 27.80 -15.19
N ARG A 79 7.53 28.57 -16.02
CA ARG A 79 6.17 29.05 -15.73
C ARG A 79 5.21 27.88 -15.80
N PHE A 80 4.71 27.48 -14.65
CA PHE A 80 3.71 26.43 -14.54
C PHE A 80 2.33 27.00 -14.89
N ALA A 81 1.62 26.37 -15.82
CA ALA A 81 0.25 26.75 -16.14
C ALA A 81 -0.65 26.45 -14.90
N GLU A 82 -1.29 27.47 -14.37
CA GLU A 82 -2.11 27.41 -13.15
C GLU A 82 -3.28 26.42 -13.27
N GLU A 83 -3.75 26.14 -14.48
CA GLU A 83 -4.88 25.28 -14.76
C GLU A 83 -4.73 23.80 -14.35
N LEU A 84 -3.49 23.26 -14.32
CA LEU A 84 -3.21 21.86 -13.98
C LEU A 84 -3.09 21.60 -12.45
N SER A 85 -3.22 22.64 -11.64
CA SER A 85 -2.86 22.58 -10.23
C SER A 85 -3.93 22.06 -9.29
N SER A 86 -5.20 21.98 -9.70
CA SER A 86 -6.35 21.66 -8.85
C SER A 86 -6.80 20.19 -8.94
N GLU A 87 -6.34 19.44 -9.93
CA GLU A 87 -6.71 18.03 -10.08
C GLU A 87 -5.91 17.16 -9.08
N THR A 88 -6.61 16.27 -8.41
CA THR A 88 -5.99 15.34 -7.45
C THR A 88 -5.41 14.14 -8.16
N VAL A 89 -4.24 13.70 -7.69
CA VAL A 89 -3.51 12.56 -8.24
C VAL A 89 -3.83 11.30 -7.44
N PRO A 90 -4.39 10.26 -8.08
CA PRO A 90 -4.71 9.00 -7.39
C PRO A 90 -3.43 8.20 -7.06
N SER A 91 -3.57 7.27 -6.11
CA SER A 91 -2.49 6.36 -5.72
C SER A 91 -2.04 5.48 -6.88
N GLY A 92 -0.75 5.19 -6.95
CA GLY A 92 -0.17 4.37 -8.02
C GLY A 92 0.08 5.12 -9.33
N THR A 93 -0.10 6.45 -9.33
CA THR A 93 0.19 7.29 -10.50
C THR A 93 1.68 7.60 -10.60
N ARG A 94 2.20 7.60 -11.83
CA ARG A 94 3.53 8.11 -12.18
C ARG A 94 3.37 9.40 -13.00
N ILE A 95 4.00 10.46 -12.54
CA ILE A 95 4.08 11.75 -13.22
C ILE A 95 5.48 11.89 -13.82
N THR A 96 5.56 12.00 -15.14
CA THR A 96 6.84 12.22 -15.83
C THR A 96 6.87 13.64 -16.40
N ILE A 97 7.81 14.46 -15.94
CA ILE A 97 8.00 15.83 -16.38
C ILE A 97 9.13 15.86 -17.40
N LYS A 98 8.81 16.23 -18.63
CA LYS A 98 9.78 16.34 -19.74
C LYS A 98 9.84 17.77 -20.25
N LYS A 99 11.03 18.26 -20.54
CA LYS A 99 11.23 19.53 -21.21
C LYS A 99 10.87 19.37 -22.69
N ARG A 100 9.99 20.21 -23.22
CA ARG A 100 9.58 20.23 -24.61
C ARG A 100 10.28 21.32 -25.38
N SER A 101 10.44 22.49 -24.77
CA SER A 101 11.17 23.64 -25.25
C SER A 101 11.80 24.40 -24.06
N PRO A 102 12.64 25.45 -24.30
CA PRO A 102 13.24 26.21 -23.18
C PRO A 102 12.23 26.71 -22.13
N ASP A 103 11.03 27.08 -22.55
CA ASP A 103 9.99 27.67 -21.71
C ASP A 103 8.76 26.75 -21.52
N GLU A 104 8.76 25.52 -22.07
CA GLU A 104 7.61 24.62 -22.06
C GLU A 104 7.98 23.24 -21.51
N ILE A 105 7.12 22.73 -20.63
CA ILE A 105 7.18 21.36 -20.13
C ILE A 105 5.98 20.55 -20.61
N ALA A 106 6.21 19.25 -20.84
CA ALA A 106 5.17 18.26 -21.04
C ALA A 106 5.05 17.43 -19.79
N ILE A 107 3.83 17.28 -19.26
CA ILE A 107 3.50 16.42 -18.14
C ILE A 107 2.81 15.19 -18.71
N ASN A 108 3.42 14.02 -18.50
CA ASN A 108 2.83 12.74 -18.86
C ASN A 108 2.37 12.03 -17.58
N ILE A 109 1.09 11.70 -17.54
CA ILE A 109 0.47 10.96 -16.44
C ILE A 109 0.38 9.50 -16.86
N GLY A 110 0.97 8.62 -16.08
CA GLY A 110 0.98 7.17 -16.29
C GLY A 110 0.77 6.41 -15.00
N ARG A 111 0.98 5.11 -15.04
CA ARG A 111 0.93 4.24 -13.86
C ARG A 111 2.35 3.89 -13.42
N MET A 112 2.53 3.75 -12.11
CA MET A 112 3.78 3.23 -11.54
C MET A 112 4.02 1.81 -12.03
N GLU A 113 5.29 1.43 -12.14
CA GLU A 113 5.69 0.07 -12.51
C GLU A 113 5.23 -0.95 -11.45
N ALA A 114 4.89 -2.16 -11.89
CA ALA A 114 4.27 -3.18 -11.06
C ALA A 114 5.06 -3.48 -9.78
N TYR A 115 6.40 -3.58 -9.87
CA TYR A 115 7.22 -3.84 -8.69
C TYR A 115 7.13 -2.71 -7.65
N LYS A 116 7.02 -1.45 -8.08
CA LYS A 116 6.81 -0.31 -7.18
C LYS A 116 5.44 -0.36 -6.53
N LEU A 117 4.39 -0.65 -7.31
CA LEU A 117 3.03 -0.84 -6.76
C LEU A 117 3.05 -1.87 -5.63
N LEU A 118 3.69 -3.03 -5.86
CA LEU A 118 3.77 -4.10 -4.86
C LEU A 118 4.57 -3.68 -3.61
N VAL A 119 5.67 -2.93 -3.76
CA VAL A 119 6.46 -2.39 -2.63
C VAL A 119 5.59 -1.49 -1.74
N PHE A 120 4.73 -0.67 -2.34
CA PHE A 120 3.82 0.21 -1.61
C PHE A 120 2.47 -0.45 -1.26
N SER A 121 2.36 -1.79 -1.43
CA SER A 121 1.15 -2.56 -1.16
C SER A 121 -0.07 -2.09 -1.97
N LEU A 122 0.16 -1.55 -3.17
CA LEU A 122 -0.87 -1.16 -4.11
C LEU A 122 -1.20 -2.32 -5.05
N PRO A 123 -2.49 -2.53 -5.37
CA PRO A 123 -2.90 -3.65 -6.21
C PRO A 123 -2.55 -3.42 -7.69
N LEU A 124 -2.30 -4.51 -8.41
CA LEU A 124 -2.16 -4.54 -9.86
C LEU A 124 -3.52 -4.69 -10.54
N ASP A 125 -3.73 -3.96 -11.61
CA ASP A 125 -4.93 -4.13 -12.44
C ASP A 125 -4.80 -5.38 -13.32
N LEU A 126 -5.69 -6.35 -13.13
CA LEU A 126 -5.73 -7.61 -13.89
C LEU A 126 -5.88 -7.39 -15.40
N ASN A 127 -6.53 -6.30 -15.79
CA ASN A 127 -6.78 -5.99 -17.19
C ASN A 127 -5.58 -5.34 -17.90
N ARG A 128 -4.61 -4.83 -17.13
CA ARG A 128 -3.44 -4.13 -17.68
C ARG A 128 -2.11 -4.82 -17.40
N ALA A 129 -2.03 -5.61 -16.34
CA ALA A 129 -0.79 -6.29 -15.95
C ALA A 129 -0.24 -7.17 -17.09
N SER A 130 1.07 -7.09 -17.31
CA SER A 130 1.80 -7.97 -18.22
C SER A 130 2.05 -9.35 -17.60
N PRO A 131 2.43 -10.39 -18.37
CA PRO A 131 2.84 -11.67 -17.81
C PRO A 131 4.00 -11.53 -16.81
N GLU A 132 4.93 -10.62 -17.06
CA GLU A 132 6.08 -10.32 -16.21
C GLU A 132 5.62 -9.69 -14.90
N ASP A 133 4.68 -8.72 -14.96
CA ASP A 133 4.10 -8.07 -13.77
C ASP A 133 3.39 -9.09 -12.88
N LEU A 134 2.59 -9.98 -13.49
CA LEU A 134 1.89 -11.04 -12.77
C LEU A 134 2.86 -12.00 -12.08
N SER A 135 3.99 -12.29 -12.71
CA SER A 135 5.01 -13.19 -12.18
C SER A 135 5.78 -12.62 -10.97
N LEU A 136 5.65 -11.32 -10.68
CA LEU A 136 6.18 -10.70 -9.45
C LEU A 136 5.39 -11.11 -8.20
N ILE A 137 4.17 -11.64 -8.38
CA ILE A 137 3.30 -11.99 -7.26
C ILE A 137 3.65 -13.38 -6.73
N PRO A 138 3.88 -13.53 -5.41
CA PRO A 138 4.16 -14.82 -4.81
C PRO A 138 3.06 -15.85 -5.11
N GLY A 139 3.43 -16.97 -5.71
CA GLY A 139 2.53 -18.03 -6.10
C GLY A 139 2.00 -17.96 -7.54
N ILE A 140 2.41 -16.92 -8.29
CA ILE A 140 2.14 -16.83 -9.74
C ILE A 140 3.49 -16.96 -10.46
N GLY A 141 3.69 -18.11 -11.09
CA GLY A 141 4.83 -18.32 -11.99
C GLY A 141 4.43 -18.10 -13.45
N GLU A 142 5.40 -18.27 -14.36
CA GLU A 142 5.23 -18.05 -15.80
C GLU A 142 4.04 -18.80 -16.39
N SER A 143 3.85 -20.08 -16.07
CA SER A 143 2.71 -20.88 -16.56
C SER A 143 1.37 -20.30 -16.13
N LEU A 144 1.25 -19.85 -14.86
CA LEU A 144 0.00 -19.33 -14.35
C LEU A 144 -0.27 -17.90 -14.85
N SER A 145 0.76 -17.10 -15.03
CA SER A 145 0.60 -15.77 -15.64
C SER A 145 0.06 -15.88 -17.07
N GLN A 146 0.54 -16.85 -17.84
CA GLN A 146 0.00 -17.12 -19.19
C GLN A 146 -1.48 -17.58 -19.18
N GLU A 147 -1.89 -18.41 -18.22
CA GLU A 147 -3.29 -18.81 -18.07
C GLU A 147 -4.20 -17.63 -17.70
N ILE A 148 -3.71 -16.69 -16.86
CA ILE A 148 -4.44 -15.46 -16.53
C ILE A 148 -4.60 -14.59 -17.78
N ILE A 149 -3.54 -14.42 -18.57
CA ILE A 149 -3.60 -13.66 -19.83
C ILE A 149 -4.55 -14.33 -20.83
N ALA A 150 -4.47 -15.65 -20.98
CA ALA A 150 -5.36 -16.40 -21.88
C ALA A 150 -6.84 -16.25 -21.48
N TYR A 151 -7.14 -16.32 -20.19
CA TYR A 151 -8.48 -16.06 -19.67
C TYR A 151 -8.95 -14.63 -20.00
N ARG A 152 -8.10 -13.62 -19.71
CA ARG A 152 -8.37 -12.21 -20.03
C ARG A 152 -8.73 -12.01 -21.51
N GLN A 153 -7.94 -12.60 -22.40
CA GLN A 153 -8.20 -12.49 -23.86
C GLN A 153 -9.51 -13.16 -24.27
N LYS A 154 -9.77 -14.37 -23.77
CA LYS A 154 -10.99 -15.14 -24.07
C LYS A 154 -12.26 -14.44 -23.59
N ARG A 155 -12.21 -13.79 -22.41
CA ARG A 155 -13.36 -13.13 -21.77
C ARG A 155 -13.48 -11.65 -22.07
N ARG A 156 -12.53 -11.08 -22.82
CA ARG A 156 -12.41 -9.63 -23.12
C ARG A 156 -12.19 -8.77 -21.86
N GLY A 157 -11.44 -9.31 -20.90
CA GLY A 157 -11.14 -8.70 -19.63
C GLY A 157 -11.74 -9.41 -18.43
N PHE A 158 -11.24 -9.07 -17.25
CA PHE A 158 -11.83 -9.42 -15.97
C PHE A 158 -12.86 -8.36 -15.58
N ARG A 159 -13.98 -8.76 -15.02
CA ARG A 159 -15.02 -7.87 -14.47
C ARG A 159 -14.92 -7.73 -12.97
N SER A 160 -14.32 -8.71 -12.31
CA SER A 160 -14.02 -8.69 -10.88
C SER A 160 -12.80 -9.54 -10.56
N VAL A 161 -12.21 -9.33 -9.40
CA VAL A 161 -11.05 -10.12 -8.92
C VAL A 161 -11.45 -11.58 -8.67
N GLU A 162 -12.71 -11.82 -8.32
CA GLU A 162 -13.28 -13.16 -8.05
C GLU A 162 -13.21 -14.09 -9.27
N GLU A 163 -13.23 -13.53 -10.48
CA GLU A 163 -13.10 -14.32 -11.71
C GLU A 163 -11.75 -15.02 -11.85
N LEU A 164 -10.75 -14.66 -11.05
CA LEU A 164 -9.49 -15.41 -10.97
C LEU A 164 -9.72 -16.89 -10.61
N LYS A 165 -10.79 -17.22 -9.89
CA LYS A 165 -11.14 -18.62 -9.57
C LYS A 165 -11.50 -19.46 -10.80
N GLU A 166 -11.90 -18.83 -11.88
CA GLU A 166 -12.21 -19.48 -13.15
C GLU A 166 -10.97 -19.76 -14.00
N VAL A 167 -9.82 -19.19 -13.62
CA VAL A 167 -8.55 -19.42 -14.31
C VAL A 167 -8.01 -20.79 -13.94
N LYS A 168 -7.62 -21.57 -14.96
CA LYS A 168 -7.02 -22.89 -14.75
C LYS A 168 -5.77 -22.78 -13.86
N GLY A 169 -5.74 -23.54 -12.78
CA GLY A 169 -4.64 -23.57 -11.81
C GLY A 169 -4.81 -22.60 -10.62
N ILE A 170 -5.93 -21.85 -10.56
CA ILE A 170 -6.29 -21.02 -9.41
C ILE A 170 -7.49 -21.63 -8.68
N GLY A 171 -7.20 -22.44 -7.67
CA GLY A 171 -8.21 -22.93 -6.73
C GLY A 171 -8.44 -21.95 -5.56
N GLU A 172 -9.42 -22.26 -4.71
CA GLU A 172 -9.80 -21.37 -3.59
C GLU A 172 -8.63 -20.95 -2.71
N ALA A 173 -7.77 -21.89 -2.30
CA ALA A 173 -6.63 -21.59 -1.43
C ALA A 173 -5.66 -20.61 -2.09
N LYS A 174 -5.33 -20.80 -3.37
CA LYS A 174 -4.46 -19.90 -4.13
C LYS A 174 -5.13 -18.53 -4.31
N PHE A 175 -6.40 -18.49 -4.69
CA PHE A 175 -7.16 -17.26 -4.80
C PHE A 175 -7.08 -16.41 -3.51
N GLN A 176 -7.34 -17.04 -2.35
CA GLN A 176 -7.28 -16.32 -1.06
C GLN A 176 -5.89 -15.73 -0.77
N SER A 177 -4.83 -16.38 -1.22
CA SER A 177 -3.45 -15.89 -1.02
C SER A 177 -3.09 -14.72 -1.95
N ILE A 178 -3.64 -14.69 -3.18
CA ILE A 178 -3.22 -13.72 -4.21
C ILE A 178 -4.20 -12.56 -4.41
N LYS A 179 -5.49 -12.69 -4.06
CA LYS A 179 -6.53 -11.68 -4.33
C LYS A 179 -6.19 -10.27 -3.85
N LYS A 180 -5.44 -10.15 -2.75
CA LYS A 180 -5.02 -8.86 -2.17
C LYS A 180 -4.07 -8.05 -3.06
N TYR A 181 -3.46 -8.68 -4.05
CA TYR A 181 -2.53 -8.03 -4.97
C TYR A 181 -3.22 -7.50 -6.21
N PHE A 182 -4.53 -7.68 -6.35
CA PHE A 182 -5.25 -7.36 -7.57
C PHE A 182 -6.40 -6.40 -7.40
N THR A 183 -6.65 -5.65 -8.46
CA THR A 183 -7.86 -4.84 -8.69
C THR A 183 -8.34 -5.04 -10.12
N VAL A 184 -9.54 -4.58 -10.42
CA VAL A 184 -10.12 -4.45 -11.76
C VAL A 184 -10.63 -3.03 -11.91
N GLU A 185 -10.06 -2.30 -12.86
CA GLU A 185 -10.43 -0.93 -13.22
C GLU A 185 -11.04 -0.87 -14.63
#